data_c14fcff0a854af40dae7771f2b60bf08
#
_entry.id   c14fcff0a854af40dae7771f2b60bf08
#
_cell.length_a   1.000
_cell.length_b   1.000
_cell.length_c   1.000
_cell.angle_alpha   90.00
_cell.angle_beta   90.00
_cell.angle_gamma   90.00
#
_symmetry.space_group_name_H-M   'P 1'
#
loop_
_entity.id
_entity.type
_entity.pdbx_description
1 polymer ?
#
loop_
_entity_poly.entity_id
_entity_poly.type
_entity_poly.pdbx_seq_one_letter_code
_entity_poly.pdbx_strand_id
1 'polypeptide(L)'
;MIWLTKFVVRSLERAGRHFPSRTPKHLLTGKRGETEAYFHLQKLGYRMVAANFRVPYDRGEIDLIGWDEGILCFIEVKTRTCADFASPSTAVDLDKKKHIRSVARRYVRRLPGDWPPPCRFDIVSVTVGDGDGKPEISLQKGAFSWDEGKPRRTWNRDFRDRRFWRRTR
;
A
#
# COMPACT_ATOMS: atom_id res chain seq x y z
N MET A 1 11.96 -9.96 17.68
CA MET A 1 12.09 -8.71 16.91
C MET A 1 10.75 -8.01 16.60
N ILE A 2 9.67 -8.74 16.32
CA ILE A 2 8.33 -8.18 16.03
C ILE A 2 7.72 -7.40 17.22
N TRP A 3 8.04 -7.80 18.45
CA TRP A 3 7.52 -7.19 19.67
C TRP A 3 8.10 -5.79 19.93
N LEU A 4 9.38 -5.58 19.60
CA LEU A 4 10.08 -4.31 19.77
C LEU A 4 9.52 -3.23 18.81
N THR A 5 9.20 -3.62 17.58
CA THR A 5 8.63 -2.70 16.57
C THR A 5 7.23 -2.22 16.95
N LYS A 6 6.40 -3.12 17.54
CA LYS A 6 5.09 -2.74 18.08
C LYS A 6 5.19 -1.75 19.24
N PHE A 7 6.22 -1.93 20.10
CA PHE A 7 6.44 -1.06 21.23
C PHE A 7 6.87 0.34 20.81
N VAL A 8 7.79 0.44 19.85
CA VAL A 8 8.28 1.71 19.31
C VAL A 8 7.17 2.49 18.61
N VAL A 9 6.37 1.84 17.74
CA VAL A 9 5.26 2.50 17.06
C VAL A 9 4.20 2.99 18.03
N ARG A 10 3.80 2.17 19.03
CA ARG A 10 2.85 2.56 20.07
C ARG A 10 3.40 3.63 21.03
N SER A 11 4.71 3.64 21.28
CA SER A 11 5.34 4.68 22.12
C SER A 11 5.38 6.02 21.41
N LEU A 12 5.61 6.06 20.09
CA LEU A 12 5.53 7.27 19.28
C LEU A 12 4.10 7.81 19.21
N GLU A 13 3.10 6.93 19.14
CA GLU A 13 1.69 7.31 19.19
C GLU A 13 1.28 7.88 20.55
N ARG A 14 1.83 7.35 21.66
CA ARG A 14 1.60 7.88 23.01
C ARG A 14 2.27 9.23 23.24
N ALA A 15 3.47 9.44 22.73
CA ALA A 15 4.16 10.73 22.81
C ALA A 15 3.41 11.83 22.02
N GLY A 16 2.79 11.47 20.88
CA GLY A 16 1.97 12.38 20.08
C GLY A 16 0.64 12.81 20.72
N ARG A 17 0.14 12.08 21.73
CA ARG A 17 -1.15 12.39 22.40
C ARG A 17 -1.09 13.54 23.41
N HIS A 18 0.09 14.00 23.77
CA HIS A 18 0.25 15.08 24.78
C HIS A 18 0.30 16.48 24.17
N PHE A 19 0.33 16.61 22.82
CA PHE A 19 0.13 17.88 22.17
C PHE A 19 -1.28 17.90 21.54
N PRO A 20 -2.08 18.97 21.76
CA PRO A 20 -3.35 19.12 21.05
C PRO A 20 -3.05 19.22 19.57
N SER A 21 -3.05 18.09 18.87
CA SER A 21 -2.76 18.05 17.45
C SER A 21 -3.95 18.68 16.72
N ARG A 22 -3.73 19.78 16.02
CA ARG A 22 -4.64 20.33 15.00
C ARG A 22 -4.86 19.39 13.81
N THR A 23 -4.40 18.14 13.93
CA THR A 23 -4.52 17.13 12.87
C THR A 23 -5.98 16.74 12.71
N PRO A 24 -6.58 16.90 11.54
CA PRO A 24 -7.97 16.54 11.30
C PRO A 24 -8.24 15.06 11.63
N LYS A 25 -9.41 14.77 12.18
CA LYS A 25 -9.78 13.40 12.62
C LYS A 25 -9.61 12.33 11.52
N HIS A 26 -9.95 12.67 10.27
CA HIS A 26 -9.81 11.76 9.13
C HIS A 26 -8.35 11.36 8.83
N LEU A 27 -7.37 12.25 9.07
CA LEU A 27 -5.94 11.92 8.92
C LEU A 27 -5.44 10.99 10.03
N LEU A 28 -5.95 11.15 11.24
CA LEU A 28 -5.66 10.24 12.35
C LEU A 28 -6.26 8.87 12.10
N THR A 29 -7.48 8.81 11.55
CA THR A 29 -8.15 7.57 11.16
C THR A 29 -7.39 6.86 10.05
N GLY A 30 -6.92 7.60 9.01
CA GLY A 30 -6.10 7.04 7.94
C GLY A 30 -4.82 6.40 8.45
N LYS A 31 -4.03 7.12 9.26
CA LYS A 31 -2.80 6.59 9.87
C LYS A 31 -3.06 5.36 10.75
N ARG A 32 -4.15 5.34 11.51
CA ARG A 32 -4.55 4.17 12.29
C ARG A 32 -4.84 2.99 11.38
N GLY A 33 -5.57 3.20 10.28
CA GLY A 33 -5.86 2.15 9.32
C GLY A 33 -4.61 1.56 8.65
N GLU A 34 -3.67 2.40 8.24
CA GLU A 34 -2.38 1.95 7.69
C GLU A 34 -1.59 1.10 8.70
N THR A 35 -1.57 1.51 9.97
CA THR A 35 -0.92 0.76 11.05
C THR A 35 -1.58 -0.61 11.28
N GLU A 36 -2.89 -0.66 11.30
CA GLU A 36 -3.63 -1.93 11.46
C GLU A 36 -3.44 -2.84 10.24
N ALA A 37 -3.49 -2.29 9.02
CA ALA A 37 -3.21 -3.02 7.79
C ALA A 37 -1.79 -3.62 7.80
N TYR A 38 -0.78 -2.84 8.20
CA TYR A 38 0.60 -3.30 8.30
C TYR A 38 0.73 -4.53 9.21
N PHE A 39 0.19 -4.48 10.42
CA PHE A 39 0.27 -5.61 11.34
C PHE A 39 -0.59 -6.80 10.91
N HIS A 40 -1.71 -6.55 10.25
CA HIS A 40 -2.54 -7.61 9.68
C HIS A 40 -1.77 -8.38 8.61
N LEU A 41 -1.14 -7.68 7.67
CA LEU A 41 -0.33 -8.28 6.60
C LEU A 41 0.87 -9.08 7.16
N GLN A 42 1.55 -8.57 8.20
CA GLN A 42 2.60 -9.32 8.87
C GLN A 42 2.09 -10.64 9.46
N LYS A 43 0.89 -10.65 10.05
CA LYS A 43 0.27 -11.89 10.57
C LYS A 43 -0.06 -12.89 9.45
N LEU A 44 -0.36 -12.39 8.23
CA LEU A 44 -0.59 -13.21 7.05
C LEU A 44 0.72 -13.67 6.38
N GLY A 45 1.88 -13.36 6.95
CA GLY A 45 3.18 -13.80 6.44
C GLY A 45 3.86 -12.82 5.48
N TYR A 46 3.28 -11.64 5.23
CA TYR A 46 3.94 -10.63 4.41
C TYR A 46 5.21 -10.10 5.09
N ARG A 47 6.29 -10.02 4.34
CA ARG A 47 7.53 -9.38 4.78
C ARG A 47 7.54 -7.93 4.31
N MET A 48 7.15 -7.01 5.18
CA MET A 48 7.04 -5.59 4.87
C MET A 48 8.41 -4.95 4.68
N VAL A 49 8.57 -4.14 3.63
CA VAL A 49 9.84 -3.49 3.26
C VAL A 49 9.76 -1.97 3.22
N ALA A 50 8.60 -1.39 2.98
CA ALA A 50 8.40 0.05 3.03
C ALA A 50 6.96 0.42 3.42
N ALA A 51 6.80 1.61 3.98
CA ALA A 51 5.52 2.24 4.23
C ALA A 51 5.57 3.70 3.76
N ASN A 52 4.47 4.23 3.26
CA ASN A 52 4.31 5.62 2.76
C ASN A 52 5.40 5.99 1.74
N PHE A 53 5.63 5.08 0.77
CA PHE A 53 6.69 5.26 -0.21
C PHE A 53 6.30 6.29 -1.26
N ARG A 54 7.14 7.31 -1.40
CA ARG A 54 6.99 8.40 -2.37
C ARG A 54 8.24 8.53 -3.23
N VAL A 55 8.05 9.04 -4.42
CA VAL A 55 9.16 9.39 -5.32
C VAL A 55 9.15 10.91 -5.53
N PRO A 56 10.30 11.58 -5.44
CA PRO A 56 10.39 13.01 -5.75
C PRO A 56 9.81 13.30 -7.15
N TYR A 57 9.06 14.40 -7.23
CA TYR A 57 8.40 14.88 -8.47
C TYR A 57 7.27 13.97 -9.01
N ASP A 58 6.84 12.95 -8.27
CA ASP A 58 5.63 12.18 -8.54
C ASP A 58 4.55 12.53 -7.50
N ARG A 59 3.31 12.70 -7.94
CA ARG A 59 2.18 13.03 -7.04
C ARG A 59 1.62 11.79 -6.33
N GLY A 60 2.11 10.60 -6.70
CA GLY A 60 1.65 9.34 -6.16
C GLY A 60 2.40 8.92 -4.90
N GLU A 61 1.73 8.08 -4.11
CA GLU A 61 2.32 7.35 -3.00
C GLU A 61 1.81 5.91 -3.02
N ILE A 62 2.56 5.03 -2.37
CA ILE A 62 2.16 3.66 -2.08
C ILE A 62 2.16 3.52 -0.58
N ASP A 63 1.01 3.15 -0.01
CA ASP A 63 0.86 3.10 1.44
C ASP A 63 1.77 2.04 2.06
N LEU A 64 1.80 0.81 1.48
CA LEU A 64 2.64 -0.27 1.97
C LEU A 64 3.29 -1.05 0.82
N ILE A 65 4.53 -1.51 1.02
CA ILE A 65 5.23 -2.41 0.12
C ILE A 65 5.73 -3.61 0.92
N GLY A 66 5.50 -4.82 0.42
CA GLY A 66 5.91 -6.04 1.08
C GLY A 66 6.05 -7.22 0.13
N TRP A 67 6.65 -8.30 0.61
CA TRP A 67 6.79 -9.57 -0.10
C TRP A 67 5.78 -10.58 0.43
N ASP A 68 5.08 -11.25 -0.47
CA ASP A 68 4.19 -12.38 -0.22
C ASP A 68 4.64 -13.55 -1.11
N GLU A 69 5.23 -14.59 -0.53
CA GLU A 69 5.71 -15.80 -1.23
C GLU A 69 6.55 -15.51 -2.49
N GLY A 70 7.46 -14.54 -2.42
CA GLY A 70 8.33 -14.17 -3.55
C GLY A 70 7.71 -13.20 -4.55
N ILE A 71 6.48 -12.75 -4.33
CA ILE A 71 5.81 -11.71 -5.11
C ILE A 71 5.96 -10.37 -4.40
N LEU A 72 6.44 -9.35 -5.10
CA LEU A 72 6.50 -7.98 -4.59
C LEU A 72 5.12 -7.34 -4.69
N CYS A 73 4.52 -7.01 -3.53
CA CYS A 73 3.18 -6.47 -3.43
C CYS A 73 3.21 -4.97 -3.15
N PHE A 74 2.51 -4.21 -3.99
CA PHE A 74 2.21 -2.80 -3.81
C PHE A 74 0.79 -2.68 -3.27
N ILE A 75 0.64 -2.13 -2.07
CA ILE A 75 -0.59 -2.24 -1.30
C ILE A 75 -1.15 -0.85 -1.04
N GLU A 76 -2.40 -0.65 -1.42
CA GLU A 76 -3.22 0.52 -1.08
C GLU A 76 -4.07 0.19 0.15
N VAL A 77 -4.11 1.09 1.11
CA VAL A 77 -4.92 0.95 2.33
C VAL A 77 -6.11 1.90 2.26
N LYS A 78 -7.31 1.34 2.37
CA LYS A 78 -8.56 2.10 2.43
C LYS A 78 -9.16 2.01 3.81
N THR A 79 -9.10 3.11 4.54
CA THR A 79 -9.73 3.20 5.87
C THR A 79 -11.11 3.83 5.73
N ARG A 80 -12.09 3.23 6.39
CA ARG A 80 -13.48 3.70 6.47
C ARG A 80 -13.92 3.69 7.91
N THR A 81 -14.85 4.58 8.21
CA THR A 81 -15.63 4.52 9.44
C THR A 81 -16.99 3.85 9.17
N CYS A 82 -17.67 3.38 10.20
CA CYS A 82 -19.01 2.81 10.04
C CYS A 82 -19.99 3.80 9.37
N ALA A 83 -19.80 5.11 9.55
CA ALA A 83 -20.61 6.15 8.93
C ALA A 83 -20.40 6.25 7.40
N ASP A 84 -19.27 5.77 6.87
CA ASP A 84 -18.93 5.87 5.44
C ASP A 84 -19.56 4.75 4.58
N PHE A 85 -20.28 3.81 5.18
CA PHE A 85 -20.91 2.70 4.45
C PHE A 85 -22.00 3.15 3.44
N ALA A 86 -22.51 4.35 3.55
CA ALA A 86 -23.50 4.91 2.62
C ALA A 86 -22.91 5.42 1.30
N SER A 87 -21.58 5.46 1.14
CA SER A 87 -20.93 5.98 -0.06
C SER A 87 -20.47 4.86 -1.01
N PRO A 88 -20.89 4.86 -2.29
CA PRO A 88 -20.61 3.77 -3.23
C PRO A 88 -19.16 3.66 -3.74
N SER A 89 -18.22 4.45 -3.27
CA SER A 89 -16.84 4.43 -3.80
C SER A 89 -15.97 3.34 -3.19
N THR A 90 -16.24 2.07 -3.54
CA THR A 90 -15.36 0.94 -3.20
C THR A 90 -14.17 0.79 -4.15
N ALA A 91 -14.25 1.37 -5.34
CA ALA A 91 -13.21 1.27 -6.36
C ALA A 91 -12.06 2.25 -6.06
N VAL A 92 -10.81 1.79 -6.26
CA VAL A 92 -9.67 2.71 -6.39
C VAL A 92 -9.90 3.49 -7.66
N ASP A 93 -9.96 4.82 -7.56
CA ASP A 93 -10.09 5.71 -8.70
C ASP A 93 -9.03 5.41 -9.75
N LEU A 94 -9.39 5.53 -11.03
CA LEU A 94 -8.50 5.26 -12.16
C LEU A 94 -7.22 6.10 -12.10
N ASP A 95 -7.32 7.34 -11.64
CA ASP A 95 -6.15 8.22 -11.51
C ASP A 95 -5.25 7.79 -10.34
N LYS A 96 -5.82 7.35 -9.21
CA LYS A 96 -5.03 6.77 -8.12
C LYS A 96 -4.30 5.50 -8.58
N LYS A 97 -4.94 4.60 -9.35
CA LYS A 97 -4.31 3.42 -9.92
C LYS A 97 -3.14 3.80 -10.85
N LYS A 98 -3.29 4.84 -11.68
CA LYS A 98 -2.20 5.35 -12.54
C LYS A 98 -1.01 5.82 -11.71
N HIS A 99 -1.26 6.59 -10.65
CA HIS A 99 -0.22 7.09 -9.75
C HIS A 99 0.51 5.94 -9.04
N ILE A 100 -0.22 4.99 -8.46
CA ILE A 100 0.37 3.80 -7.82
C ILE A 100 1.27 3.05 -8.82
N ARG A 101 0.80 2.80 -10.05
CA ARG A 101 1.60 2.14 -11.10
C ARG A 101 2.86 2.93 -11.46
N SER A 102 2.79 4.27 -11.53
CA SER A 102 3.93 5.13 -11.80
C SER A 102 5.00 4.97 -10.73
N VAL A 103 4.60 5.12 -9.46
CA VAL A 103 5.49 4.99 -8.31
C VAL A 103 6.07 3.58 -8.21
N ALA A 104 5.25 2.53 -8.42
CA ALA A 104 5.68 1.14 -8.39
C ALA A 104 6.73 0.84 -9.47
N ARG A 105 6.56 1.35 -10.71
CA ARG A 105 7.59 1.21 -11.77
C ARG A 105 8.92 1.83 -11.35
N ARG A 106 8.90 2.98 -10.71
CA ARG A 106 10.12 3.64 -10.23
C ARG A 106 10.75 2.91 -9.05
N TYR A 107 9.94 2.28 -8.19
CA TYR A 107 10.44 1.42 -7.12
C TYR A 107 11.17 0.21 -7.69
N VAL A 108 10.52 -0.54 -8.59
CA VAL A 108 11.08 -1.74 -9.22
C VAL A 108 12.40 -1.45 -9.96
N ARG A 109 12.51 -0.29 -10.63
CA ARG A 109 13.75 0.10 -11.32
C ARG A 109 14.95 0.33 -10.40
N ARG A 110 14.73 0.52 -9.11
CA ARG A 110 15.79 0.71 -8.10
C ARG A 110 16.22 -0.59 -7.44
N LEU A 111 15.49 -1.67 -7.70
CA LEU A 111 15.85 -2.98 -7.16
C LEU A 111 17.10 -3.50 -7.86
N PRO A 112 18.02 -4.13 -7.12
CA PRO A 112 19.18 -4.80 -7.70
C PRO A 112 18.74 -6.02 -8.50
N GLY A 113 19.51 -6.34 -9.54
CA GLY A 113 19.31 -7.53 -10.38
C GLY A 113 18.89 -7.19 -11.80
N ASP A 114 19.01 -8.17 -12.68
CA ASP A 114 18.78 -8.02 -14.13
C ASP A 114 17.28 -8.14 -14.49
N TRP A 115 16.48 -8.70 -13.61
CA TRP A 115 15.06 -8.99 -13.84
C TRP A 115 14.20 -8.48 -12.69
N PRO A 116 13.12 -7.76 -12.99
CA PRO A 116 12.17 -7.38 -11.96
C PRO A 116 11.46 -8.62 -11.39
N PRO A 117 11.20 -8.67 -10.08
CA PRO A 117 10.43 -9.74 -9.48
C PRO A 117 8.98 -9.73 -10.00
N PRO A 118 8.25 -10.84 -9.89
CA PRO A 118 6.82 -10.83 -10.06
C PRO A 118 6.20 -9.81 -9.09
N CYS A 119 5.27 -9.00 -9.57
CA CYS A 119 4.64 -7.95 -8.77
C CYS A 119 3.12 -8.07 -8.78
N ARG A 120 2.49 -7.58 -7.73
CA ARG A 120 1.04 -7.58 -7.56
C ARG A 120 0.57 -6.28 -6.91
N PHE A 121 -0.64 -5.84 -7.24
CA PHE A 121 -1.31 -4.73 -6.58
C PHE A 121 -2.44 -5.27 -5.71
N ASP A 122 -2.37 -4.99 -4.43
CA ASP A 122 -3.33 -5.45 -3.44
C ASP A 122 -4.05 -4.24 -2.82
N ILE A 123 -5.27 -4.47 -2.32
CA ILE A 123 -6.01 -3.47 -1.55
C ILE A 123 -6.32 -4.06 -0.17
N VAL A 124 -6.04 -3.30 0.88
CA VAL A 124 -6.46 -3.61 2.23
C VAL A 124 -7.55 -2.62 2.64
N SER A 125 -8.73 -3.11 2.93
CA SER A 125 -9.82 -2.30 3.48
C SER A 125 -9.85 -2.47 4.99
N VAL A 126 -9.82 -1.34 5.71
CA VAL A 126 -9.86 -1.30 7.18
C VAL A 126 -11.11 -0.53 7.59
N THR A 127 -12.07 -1.20 8.19
CA THR A 127 -13.27 -0.58 8.74
C THR A 127 -13.06 -0.35 10.24
N VAL A 128 -13.05 0.91 10.64
CA VAL A 128 -12.90 1.31 12.05
C VAL A 128 -14.31 1.58 12.61
N GLY A 129 -14.69 0.79 13.63
CA GLY A 129 -15.95 1.00 14.36
C GLY A 129 -15.90 2.27 15.23
N ASP A 130 -17.09 2.70 15.64
CA ASP A 130 -17.23 3.78 16.62
C ASP A 130 -16.74 3.28 17.99
N GLY A 131 -15.64 3.85 18.49
CA GLY A 131 -15.03 3.51 19.79
C GLY A 131 -13.77 2.65 19.71
N ASP A 132 -13.46 1.93 20.79
CA ASP A 132 -12.23 1.12 20.94
C ASP A 132 -12.33 -0.30 20.36
N GLY A 133 -13.34 -0.56 19.53
CA GLY A 133 -13.51 -1.85 18.85
C GLY A 133 -12.33 -2.23 17.96
N LYS A 134 -12.11 -3.55 17.79
CA LYS A 134 -11.13 -4.05 16.82
C LYS A 134 -11.62 -3.69 15.40
N PRO A 135 -10.74 -3.17 14.53
CA PRO A 135 -11.11 -2.91 13.15
C PRO A 135 -11.39 -4.23 12.40
N GLU A 136 -12.35 -4.20 11.50
CA GLU A 136 -12.53 -5.24 10.51
C GLU A 136 -11.59 -4.99 9.35
N ILE A 137 -10.81 -6.02 8.95
CA ILE A 137 -9.80 -5.88 7.91
C ILE A 137 -10.03 -6.96 6.85
N SER A 138 -10.11 -6.53 5.60
CA SER A 138 -10.18 -7.42 4.44
C SER A 138 -9.04 -7.13 3.46
N LEU A 139 -8.50 -8.20 2.85
CA LEU A 139 -7.43 -8.14 1.86
C LEU A 139 -7.92 -8.65 0.52
N GLN A 140 -7.81 -7.80 -0.50
CA GLN A 140 -8.04 -8.17 -1.89
C GLN A 140 -6.70 -8.28 -2.62
N LYS A 141 -6.22 -9.51 -2.82
CA LYS A 141 -5.02 -9.79 -3.62
C LYS A 141 -5.30 -9.60 -5.10
N GLY A 142 -4.36 -8.96 -5.84
CA GLY A 142 -4.50 -8.75 -7.27
C GLY A 142 -5.66 -7.85 -7.66
N ALA A 143 -5.94 -6.82 -6.88
CA ALA A 143 -7.09 -5.94 -7.05
C ALA A 143 -7.12 -5.19 -8.39
N PHE A 144 -5.95 -4.98 -8.99
CA PHE A 144 -5.80 -4.42 -10.34
C PHE A 144 -4.46 -4.85 -10.96
N SER A 145 -4.35 -4.68 -12.28
CA SER A 145 -3.16 -5.06 -13.04
C SER A 145 -2.39 -3.85 -13.55
N TRP A 146 -1.18 -4.07 -14.10
CA TRP A 146 -0.37 -3.04 -14.74
C TRP A 146 -1.07 -2.40 -15.95
N ASP A 147 -1.88 -3.18 -16.67
CA ASP A 147 -2.44 -2.87 -17.98
C ASP A 147 -3.97 -2.99 -18.01
N GLU A 148 -4.67 -2.39 -17.04
CA GLU A 148 -6.14 -2.28 -17.15
C GLU A 148 -6.53 -1.52 -18.41
N GLY A 149 -7.30 -2.17 -19.28
CA GLY A 149 -7.79 -1.58 -20.54
C GLY A 149 -6.91 -1.81 -21.76
N LYS A 150 -5.75 -2.48 -21.64
CA LYS A 150 -4.98 -2.94 -22.78
C LYS A 150 -5.17 -4.44 -22.99
N PRO A 151 -5.21 -4.92 -24.25
CA PRO A 151 -5.25 -6.37 -24.49
C PRO A 151 -4.06 -7.02 -23.77
N ARG A 152 -4.29 -8.17 -23.13
CA ARG A 152 -3.32 -8.93 -22.33
C ARG A 152 -2.00 -9.15 -23.07
N ARG A 153 -1.13 -8.17 -23.06
CA ARG A 153 0.30 -8.42 -23.21
C ARG A 153 0.75 -9.00 -21.89
N THR A 154 1.10 -10.26 -21.91
CA THR A 154 1.53 -10.97 -20.68
C THR A 154 2.64 -10.13 -20.03
N TRP A 155 2.41 -9.70 -18.83
CA TRP A 155 3.28 -8.81 -18.05
C TRP A 155 4.75 -9.29 -18.02
N ASN A 156 4.94 -10.60 -18.02
CA ASN A 156 6.24 -11.25 -18.17
C ASN A 156 6.98 -10.94 -19.50
N ARG A 157 6.28 -10.52 -20.54
CA ARG A 157 6.90 -10.23 -21.84
C ARG A 157 7.47 -8.82 -21.92
N ASP A 158 6.76 -7.82 -21.37
CA ASP A 158 7.19 -6.41 -21.41
C ASP A 158 8.36 -6.14 -20.45
N PHE A 159 8.44 -6.85 -19.33
CA PHE A 159 9.58 -6.78 -18.42
C PHE A 159 10.78 -7.64 -18.87
N ARG A 160 10.59 -8.62 -19.73
CA ARG A 160 11.67 -9.39 -20.38
C ARG A 160 12.31 -8.66 -21.56
N ASP A 161 11.67 -7.62 -22.12
CA ASP A 161 12.27 -6.84 -23.18
C ASP A 161 13.32 -5.88 -22.61
N ARG A 162 14.60 -6.27 -22.75
CA ARG A 162 15.76 -5.45 -22.36
C ARG A 162 15.72 -4.03 -22.97
N ARG A 163 15.01 -3.82 -24.10
CA ARG A 163 14.84 -2.53 -24.76
C ARG A 163 13.94 -1.58 -23.98
N PHE A 164 12.98 -2.07 -23.23
CA PHE A 164 12.13 -1.27 -22.35
C PHE A 164 12.95 -0.57 -21.26
N TRP A 165 13.93 -1.27 -20.66
CA TRP A 165 14.78 -0.75 -19.58
C TRP A 165 15.89 0.19 -20.08
N ARG A 166 16.33 0.05 -21.36
CA ARG A 166 17.37 0.91 -21.96
C ARG A 166 16.85 2.29 -22.40
N ARG A 167 15.56 2.44 -22.72
CA ARG A 167 14.95 3.70 -23.16
C ARG A 167 14.63 4.68 -22.04
N THR A 168 14.85 4.34 -20.80
CA THR A 168 14.40 5.09 -19.63
C THR A 168 15.50 5.40 -18.63
N ARG A 169 16.77 5.30 -19.07
CA ARG A 169 17.94 5.84 -18.35
C ARG A 169 18.22 7.27 -18.79
#